data_13b803a9762dbb18834f892c81c2936d
#
_entry.id   13b803a9762dbb18834f892c81c2936d
#
_cell.length_a   1.000
_cell.length_b   1.000
_cell.length_c   1.000
_cell.angle_alpha   90.00
_cell.angle_beta   90.00
_cell.angle_gamma   90.00
#
_symmetry.space_group_name_H-M   'P 1'
#
loop_
_entity.id
_entity.type
_entity.pdbx_description
1 polymer ?
#
loop_
_entity_poly.entity_id
_entity_poly.type
_entity_poly.pdbx_seq_one_letter_code
_entity_poly.pdbx_strand_id
1 'polypeptide(L)'
;VILQFHLFFLIFLLVYFDKIGIFIIDSMQDSILYLILVLMVIIIYLLITQRRNKSEPKDNSQEINNLRDSINSSFNTMSASFNSLSKDVTRDMTQTLTSVNQKVEAFNMQVKDLNESQRGINKILAGVKKFGTLAEFSLGSLLEDLLPASQYLSNVKMKEDTSENVEFAIKLKEDVLVPVDSHFPVDKFKAIEDAFKDEDKKAAADARKNLAKAFRDKAKSVNDKYINPPKTTDFAIVYAPTESLFSELSSYQDPVNKELLTQEIMKKYKVVILGPNTLSAYLQSLHMGFQTLKVQKLSLIHISEPTRQKP
;
A
#
# COMPACT_ATOMS: atom_id res chain seq x y z
N VAL A 1 -34.75 33.69 -45.72
CA VAL A 1 -34.62 32.57 -46.68
C VAL A 1 -33.95 31.38 -45.99
N ILE A 2 -32.85 31.54 -45.31
CA ILE A 2 -32.12 30.43 -44.65
C ILE A 2 -32.95 29.80 -43.51
N LEU A 3 -33.74 30.59 -42.76
CA LEU A 3 -34.55 30.10 -41.66
C LEU A 3 -35.72 29.23 -42.15
N GLN A 4 -36.31 29.57 -43.28
CA GLN A 4 -37.37 28.76 -43.87
C GLN A 4 -36.83 27.45 -44.45
N PHE A 5 -35.60 27.41 -44.92
CA PHE A 5 -34.97 26.20 -45.43
C PHE A 5 -34.65 25.22 -44.32
N HIS A 6 -34.20 25.74 -43.16
CA HIS A 6 -33.93 24.86 -41.97
C HIS A 6 -35.24 24.33 -41.37
N LEU A 7 -36.30 25.15 -41.30
CA LEU A 7 -37.59 24.73 -40.83
C LEU A 7 -38.20 23.63 -41.75
N PHE A 8 -38.04 23.84 -43.06
CA PHE A 8 -38.53 22.87 -44.09
C PHE A 8 -37.73 21.57 -44.03
N PHE A 9 -36.43 21.64 -43.80
CA PHE A 9 -35.58 20.46 -43.65
C PHE A 9 -35.90 19.70 -42.36
N LEU A 10 -36.18 20.44 -41.26
CA LEU A 10 -36.56 19.82 -40.00
C LEU A 10 -37.93 19.11 -40.09
N ILE A 11 -38.90 19.77 -40.76
CA ILE A 11 -40.23 19.16 -40.99
C ILE A 11 -40.14 17.98 -41.94
N PHE A 12 -39.29 18.06 -42.96
CA PHE A 12 -39.05 16.94 -43.89
C PHE A 12 -38.42 15.75 -43.16
N LEU A 13 -37.46 16.01 -42.28
CA LEU A 13 -36.82 14.99 -41.45
C LEU A 13 -37.81 14.33 -40.49
N LEU A 14 -38.67 15.13 -39.84
CA LEU A 14 -39.73 14.65 -38.94
C LEU A 14 -40.76 13.77 -39.66
N VAL A 15 -41.22 14.21 -40.85
CA VAL A 15 -42.22 13.46 -41.65
C VAL A 15 -41.59 12.19 -42.23
N TYR A 16 -40.31 12.22 -42.58
CA TYR A 16 -39.61 11.06 -43.11
C TYR A 16 -39.36 9.99 -42.04
N PHE A 17 -39.04 10.42 -40.83
CA PHE A 17 -38.89 9.55 -39.66
C PHE A 17 -40.25 8.98 -39.20
N ASP A 18 -41.33 9.74 -39.26
CA ASP A 18 -42.68 9.26 -38.95
C ASP A 18 -43.11 8.13 -39.88
N LYS A 19 -42.80 8.21 -41.18
CA LYS A 19 -43.05 7.13 -42.13
C LYS A 19 -42.19 5.88 -41.96
N ILE A 20 -40.97 6.01 -41.46
CA ILE A 20 -40.08 4.89 -41.14
C ILE A 20 -40.45 4.29 -39.78
N GLY A 21 -40.88 5.11 -38.82
CA GLY A 21 -41.25 4.69 -37.44
C GLY A 21 -42.49 3.79 -37.41
N ILE A 22 -43.43 3.96 -38.32
CA ILE A 22 -44.66 3.16 -38.38
C ILE A 22 -44.39 1.68 -38.76
N PHE A 23 -43.19 1.36 -39.28
CA PHE A 23 -42.89 -0.02 -39.72
C PHE A 23 -42.05 -0.85 -38.74
N ILE A 24 -41.59 -0.28 -37.60
CA ILE A 24 -40.60 -0.95 -36.72
C ILE A 24 -40.98 -0.92 -35.22
N ILE A 25 -42.15 -0.45 -34.81
CA ILE A 25 -42.46 -0.29 -33.37
C ILE A 25 -43.34 -1.43 -32.87
N ASP A 26 -42.73 -2.50 -32.41
CA ASP A 26 -43.40 -3.54 -31.60
C ASP A 26 -42.68 -3.82 -30.26
N SER A 27 -41.88 -2.89 -29.75
CA SER A 27 -41.33 -3.01 -28.39
C SER A 27 -41.16 -1.68 -27.65
N MET A 28 -41.40 -1.72 -26.36
CA MET A 28 -41.27 -0.59 -25.43
C MET A 28 -39.82 0.00 -25.38
N GLN A 29 -38.86 -0.76 -25.81
CA GLN A 29 -37.44 -0.38 -25.86
C GLN A 29 -37.15 0.63 -27.00
N ASP A 30 -37.85 0.51 -28.11
CA ASP A 30 -37.71 1.40 -29.27
C ASP A 30 -38.32 2.78 -29.01
N SER A 31 -39.35 2.86 -28.19
CA SER A 31 -39.98 4.13 -27.78
C SER A 31 -39.03 5.01 -26.92
N ILE A 32 -38.20 4.39 -26.07
CA ILE A 32 -37.19 5.09 -25.27
C ILE A 32 -36.05 5.61 -26.15
N LEU A 33 -35.61 4.82 -27.14
CA LEU A 33 -34.58 5.22 -28.10
C LEU A 33 -35.04 6.41 -28.93
N TYR A 34 -36.29 6.40 -29.38
CA TYR A 34 -36.89 7.52 -30.13
C TYR A 34 -36.98 8.79 -29.30
N LEU A 35 -37.37 8.69 -28.03
CA LEU A 35 -37.43 9.81 -27.09
C LEU A 35 -36.04 10.44 -26.88
N ILE A 36 -35.01 9.61 -26.74
CA ILE A 36 -33.61 10.05 -26.58
C ILE A 36 -33.15 10.79 -27.84
N LEU A 37 -33.51 10.28 -29.02
CA LEU A 37 -33.11 10.88 -30.29
C LEU A 37 -33.76 12.24 -30.51
N VAL A 38 -35.06 12.38 -30.16
CA VAL A 38 -35.79 13.65 -30.20
C VAL A 38 -35.19 14.64 -29.21
N LEU A 39 -34.85 14.19 -28.00
CA LEU A 39 -34.22 15.03 -26.99
C LEU A 39 -32.83 15.50 -27.42
N MET A 40 -32.04 14.65 -28.06
CA MET A 40 -30.75 15.02 -28.66
C MET A 40 -30.90 16.10 -29.74
N VAL A 41 -31.88 15.99 -30.62
CA VAL A 41 -32.14 16.98 -31.67
C VAL A 41 -32.55 18.31 -31.03
N ILE A 42 -33.37 18.32 -29.99
CA ILE A 42 -33.75 19.52 -29.26
C ILE A 42 -32.53 20.16 -28.60
N ILE A 43 -31.66 19.40 -27.96
CA ILE A 43 -30.44 19.89 -27.34
C ILE A 43 -29.51 20.51 -28.39
N ILE A 44 -29.30 19.85 -29.52
CA ILE A 44 -28.48 20.36 -30.61
C ILE A 44 -29.08 21.66 -31.15
N TYR A 45 -30.40 21.75 -31.31
CA TYR A 45 -31.08 22.96 -31.74
C TYR A 45 -30.90 24.09 -30.73
N LEU A 46 -31.04 23.84 -29.44
CA LEU A 46 -30.82 24.81 -28.37
C LEU A 46 -29.36 25.27 -28.33
N LEU A 47 -28.39 24.39 -28.53
CA LEU A 47 -26.98 24.74 -28.59
C LEU A 47 -26.65 25.62 -29.82
N ILE A 48 -27.27 25.36 -30.97
CA ILE A 48 -27.09 26.15 -32.18
C ILE A 48 -27.73 27.53 -32.01
N THR A 49 -28.92 27.63 -31.40
CA THR A 49 -29.60 28.93 -31.14
C THR A 49 -28.89 29.72 -30.06
N GLN A 50 -28.37 29.08 -29.02
CA GLN A 50 -27.57 29.74 -27.99
C GLN A 50 -26.25 30.30 -28.55
N ARG A 51 -25.65 29.59 -29.53
CA ARG A 51 -24.43 30.04 -30.22
C ARG A 51 -24.69 31.26 -31.13
N ARG A 52 -25.94 31.42 -31.57
CA ARG A 52 -26.33 32.51 -32.47
C ARG A 52 -26.72 33.82 -31.76
N ASN A 53 -27.08 33.71 -30.46
CA ASN A 53 -27.44 34.87 -29.62
C ASN A 53 -26.25 35.49 -28.88
N LYS A 54 -25.01 35.00 -29.12
CA LYS A 54 -23.83 35.73 -28.65
C LYS A 54 -23.61 36.92 -29.54
N SER A 55 -23.98 38.10 -29.01
CA SER A 55 -23.51 39.42 -29.46
C SER A 55 -22.01 39.39 -29.77
N GLU A 56 -21.58 40.17 -30.73
CA GLU A 56 -20.21 40.32 -31.23
C GLU A 56 -19.16 40.17 -30.14
N PRO A 57 -18.11 39.35 -30.35
CA PRO A 57 -17.09 39.19 -29.36
C PRO A 57 -16.35 40.52 -29.20
N LYS A 58 -16.45 41.13 -28.00
CA LYS A 58 -15.40 42.02 -27.55
C LYS A 58 -14.07 41.33 -27.80
N ASP A 59 -13.15 42.02 -28.42
CA ASP A 59 -11.81 41.49 -28.69
C ASP A 59 -11.09 41.14 -27.37
N ASN A 60 -11.36 39.95 -26.89
CA ASN A 60 -10.73 39.37 -25.68
C ASN A 60 -9.44 38.63 -26.01
N SER A 61 -8.92 38.82 -27.23
CA SER A 61 -7.71 38.12 -27.69
C SER A 61 -6.50 38.41 -26.78
N GLN A 62 -6.40 39.60 -26.23
CA GLN A 62 -5.34 39.93 -25.27
C GLN A 62 -5.51 39.25 -23.93
N GLU A 63 -6.72 39.18 -23.38
CA GLU A 63 -6.98 38.49 -22.12
C GLU A 63 -6.79 36.98 -22.26
N ILE A 64 -7.21 36.38 -23.37
CA ILE A 64 -7.01 34.97 -23.68
C ILE A 64 -5.51 34.67 -23.84
N ASN A 65 -4.75 35.51 -24.51
CA ASN A 65 -3.31 35.31 -24.63
C ASN A 65 -2.60 35.46 -23.28
N ASN A 66 -2.94 36.47 -22.48
CA ASN A 66 -2.40 36.62 -21.12
C ASN A 66 -2.73 35.44 -20.21
N LEU A 67 -3.96 34.92 -20.30
CA LEU A 67 -4.37 33.72 -19.55
C LEU A 67 -3.60 32.47 -20.00
N ARG A 68 -3.42 32.32 -21.32
CA ARG A 68 -2.64 31.24 -21.92
C ARG A 68 -1.17 31.29 -21.48
N ASP A 69 -0.56 32.47 -21.49
CA ASP A 69 0.81 32.66 -21.04
C ASP A 69 0.97 32.43 -19.54
N SER A 70 -0.01 32.88 -18.76
CA SER A 70 -0.06 32.59 -17.32
C SER A 70 -0.22 31.06 -17.00
N ILE A 71 -1.08 30.37 -17.75
CA ILE A 71 -1.26 28.92 -17.64
C ILE A 71 0.04 28.20 -18.04
N ASN A 72 0.65 28.60 -19.16
CA ASN A 72 1.90 28.01 -19.62
C ASN A 72 3.05 28.23 -18.63
N SER A 73 3.18 29.42 -18.06
CA SER A 73 4.19 29.72 -17.05
C SER A 73 3.95 28.92 -15.77
N SER A 74 2.71 28.82 -15.32
CA SER A 74 2.31 28.01 -14.16
C SER A 74 2.57 26.52 -14.39
N PHE A 75 2.27 26.02 -15.59
CA PHE A 75 2.53 24.63 -15.97
C PHE A 75 4.04 24.34 -16.03
N ASN A 76 4.83 25.25 -16.60
CA ASN A 76 6.29 25.11 -16.63
C ASN A 76 6.91 25.13 -15.23
N THR A 77 6.43 26.03 -14.35
CA THR A 77 6.87 26.09 -12.94
C THR A 77 6.48 24.84 -12.19
N MET A 78 5.27 24.35 -12.37
CA MET A 78 4.79 23.10 -11.76
C MET A 78 5.60 21.89 -12.26
N SER A 79 5.88 21.82 -13.56
CA SER A 79 6.69 20.76 -14.17
C SER A 79 8.13 20.79 -13.65
N ALA A 80 8.73 21.97 -13.53
CA ALA A 80 10.07 22.14 -12.96
C ALA A 80 10.10 21.70 -11.47
N SER A 81 9.10 22.12 -10.70
CA SER A 81 8.96 21.73 -9.28
C SER A 81 8.73 20.25 -9.12
N PHE A 82 7.92 19.62 -9.97
CA PHE A 82 7.69 18.18 -9.99
C PHE A 82 8.98 17.42 -10.34
N ASN A 83 9.74 17.88 -11.32
CA ASN A 83 11.02 17.26 -11.70
C ASN A 83 12.07 17.39 -10.60
N SER A 84 12.13 18.56 -9.91
CA SER A 84 13.01 18.77 -8.76
C SER A 84 12.63 17.83 -7.62
N LEU A 85 11.34 17.78 -7.25
CA LEU A 85 10.83 16.92 -6.20
C LEU A 85 11.09 15.43 -6.52
N SER A 86 10.85 15.00 -7.76
CA SER A 86 11.14 13.64 -8.22
C SER A 86 12.63 13.29 -8.10
N LYS A 87 13.52 14.23 -8.44
CA LYS A 87 14.96 14.06 -8.27
C LYS A 87 15.37 13.94 -6.80
N ASP A 88 14.83 14.82 -5.94
CA ASP A 88 15.15 14.84 -4.52
C ASP A 88 14.64 13.56 -3.84
N VAL A 89 13.41 13.14 -4.14
CA VAL A 89 12.85 11.86 -3.65
C VAL A 89 13.68 10.67 -4.12
N THR A 90 14.09 10.64 -5.39
CA THR A 90 14.93 9.55 -5.92
C THR A 90 16.30 9.53 -5.25
N ARG A 91 16.91 10.70 -5.02
CA ARG A 91 18.22 10.83 -4.37
C ARG A 91 18.15 10.37 -2.91
N ASP A 92 17.15 10.87 -2.15
CA ASP A 92 16.95 10.49 -0.76
C ASP A 92 16.65 8.99 -0.62
N MET A 93 15.83 8.46 -1.54
CA MET A 93 15.56 7.02 -1.61
C MET A 93 16.82 6.21 -1.86
N THR A 94 17.68 6.63 -2.82
CA THR A 94 18.92 5.93 -3.14
C THR A 94 19.89 5.98 -1.96
N GLN A 95 20.02 7.13 -1.28
CA GLN A 95 20.85 7.27 -0.08
C GLN A 95 20.34 6.41 1.06
N THR A 96 19.01 6.41 1.29
CA THR A 96 18.39 5.59 2.32
C THR A 96 18.57 4.10 2.04
N LEU A 97 18.34 3.65 0.79
CA LEU A 97 18.57 2.26 0.38
C LEU A 97 20.04 1.85 0.56
N THR A 98 20.98 2.73 0.20
CA THR A 98 22.42 2.45 0.38
C THR A 98 22.77 2.35 1.87
N SER A 99 22.25 3.27 2.70
CA SER A 99 22.47 3.25 4.15
C SER A 99 21.87 1.99 4.79
N VAL A 100 20.67 1.58 4.37
CA VAL A 100 20.04 0.35 4.86
C VAL A 100 20.80 -0.89 4.42
N ASN A 101 21.25 -0.97 3.15
CA ASN A 101 22.07 -2.08 2.70
C ASN A 101 23.37 -2.18 3.50
N GLN A 102 24.05 -1.06 3.76
CA GLN A 102 25.25 -1.03 4.61
C GLN A 102 24.95 -1.48 6.05
N LYS A 103 23.82 -1.05 6.63
CA LYS A 103 23.42 -1.47 7.97
C LYS A 103 23.00 -2.94 8.01
N VAL A 104 22.33 -3.45 6.97
CA VAL A 104 21.98 -4.86 6.83
C VAL A 104 23.25 -5.72 6.64
N GLU A 105 24.23 -5.26 5.86
CA GLU A 105 25.53 -5.93 5.76
C GLU A 105 26.30 -5.92 7.08
N ALA A 106 26.34 -4.78 7.78
CA ALA A 106 26.94 -4.68 9.11
C ALA A 106 26.23 -5.58 10.13
N PHE A 107 24.90 -5.63 10.09
CA PHE A 107 24.10 -6.53 10.92
C PHE A 107 24.35 -8.00 10.57
N ASN A 108 24.41 -8.35 9.29
CA ASN A 108 24.75 -9.71 8.84
C ASN A 108 26.17 -10.10 9.24
N MET A 109 27.15 -9.17 9.22
CA MET A 109 28.47 -9.40 9.77
C MET A 109 28.44 -9.62 11.28
N GLN A 110 27.70 -8.81 12.03
CA GLN A 110 27.51 -8.99 13.49
C GLN A 110 26.82 -10.33 13.80
N VAL A 111 25.85 -10.75 13.01
CA VAL A 111 25.19 -12.06 13.14
C VAL A 111 26.16 -13.19 12.77
N LYS A 112 27.04 -12.98 11.78
CA LYS A 112 28.08 -13.93 11.42
C LYS A 112 29.14 -14.05 12.51
N ASP A 113 29.59 -12.93 13.09
CA ASP A 113 30.53 -12.88 14.23
C ASP A 113 29.87 -13.50 15.49
N LEU A 114 28.56 -13.27 15.71
CA LEU A 114 27.78 -14.00 16.71
C LEU A 114 27.74 -15.50 16.46
N ASN A 115 27.60 -15.94 15.21
CA ASN A 115 27.64 -17.36 14.83
C ASN A 115 29.05 -17.97 14.96
N GLU A 116 30.10 -17.24 14.69
CA GLU A 116 31.48 -17.70 14.91
C GLU A 116 31.86 -17.69 16.41
N SER A 117 31.34 -16.75 17.19
CA SER A 117 31.41 -16.77 18.66
C SER A 117 30.57 -17.88 19.30
N GLN A 118 29.65 -18.50 18.55
CA GLN A 118 28.77 -19.61 19.02
C GLN A 118 29.53 -20.88 19.46
N ARG A 119 30.79 -21.07 19.13
CA ARG A 119 31.57 -22.12 19.79
C ARG A 119 31.76 -21.90 21.31
N GLY A 120 31.59 -20.67 21.80
CA GLY A 120 31.53 -20.32 23.22
C GLY A 120 30.10 -20.29 23.81
N ILE A 121 29.09 -20.16 22.99
CA ILE A 121 27.67 -19.88 23.38
C ILE A 121 26.92 -21.14 23.82
N ASN A 122 27.38 -22.35 23.56
CA ASN A 122 26.79 -23.56 24.14
C ASN A 122 26.70 -23.54 25.70
N LYS A 123 27.44 -22.63 26.34
CA LYS A 123 27.28 -22.31 27.79
C LYS A 123 26.26 -21.20 28.10
N ILE A 124 25.85 -20.43 27.13
CA ILE A 124 24.87 -19.31 27.29
C ILE A 124 23.46 -19.74 26.92
N LEU A 125 23.30 -20.86 26.18
CA LEU A 125 22.03 -21.43 25.72
C LEU A 125 21.14 -22.06 26.82
N ALA A 126 21.53 -21.98 28.08
CA ALA A 126 20.71 -22.46 29.20
C ALA A 126 19.48 -21.56 29.53
N GLY A 127 19.18 -20.54 28.69
CA GLY A 127 18.06 -19.66 28.97
C GLY A 127 17.23 -19.35 27.74
N VAL A 128 16.22 -20.18 27.44
CA VAL A 128 15.18 -19.97 26.39
C VAL A 128 14.58 -18.54 26.43
N LYS A 129 14.59 -17.91 27.61
CA LYS A 129 14.12 -16.55 27.82
C LYS A 129 14.98 -15.47 27.13
N LYS A 130 16.28 -15.75 26.84
CA LYS A 130 17.20 -14.79 26.24
C LYS A 130 17.00 -14.61 24.72
N PHE A 131 16.51 -15.62 24.03
CA PHE A 131 16.30 -15.55 22.58
C PHE A 131 15.00 -14.85 22.18
N GLY A 132 13.95 -14.92 23.00
CA GLY A 132 12.76 -14.08 22.85
C GLY A 132 13.13 -12.60 22.96
N THR A 133 13.92 -12.25 23.98
CA THR A 133 14.43 -10.88 24.17
C THR A 133 15.33 -10.43 23.01
N LEU A 134 16.14 -11.31 22.40
CA LEU A 134 16.97 -10.97 21.24
C LEU A 134 16.12 -10.67 20.01
N ALA A 135 15.07 -11.47 19.77
CA ALA A 135 14.16 -11.24 18.65
C ALA A 135 13.41 -9.92 18.79
N GLU A 136 12.90 -9.63 19.98
CA GLU A 136 12.26 -8.37 20.33
C GLU A 136 13.22 -7.17 20.18
N PHE A 137 14.47 -7.28 20.68
CA PHE A 137 15.51 -6.28 20.52
C PHE A 137 15.84 -6.03 19.06
N SER A 138 16.00 -7.09 18.25
CA SER A 138 16.26 -6.98 16.81
C SER A 138 15.12 -6.27 16.07
N LEU A 139 13.88 -6.61 16.39
CA LEU A 139 12.70 -5.93 15.84
C LEU A 139 12.65 -4.46 16.24
N GLY A 140 12.89 -4.14 17.53
CA GLY A 140 12.93 -2.78 18.04
C GLY A 140 13.97 -1.92 17.35
N SER A 141 15.19 -2.43 17.22
CA SER A 141 16.29 -1.73 16.54
C SER A 141 15.96 -1.47 15.07
N LEU A 142 15.33 -2.42 14.38
CA LEU A 142 14.95 -2.26 12.97
C LEU A 142 13.86 -1.18 12.80
N LEU A 143 12.89 -1.12 13.69
CA LEU A 143 11.85 -0.08 13.68
C LEU A 143 12.46 1.30 13.97
N GLU A 144 13.35 1.39 14.96
CA GLU A 144 14.04 2.62 15.36
C GLU A 144 14.93 3.20 14.27
N ASP A 145 15.59 2.32 13.52
CA ASP A 145 16.46 2.69 12.39
C ASP A 145 15.68 3.20 11.16
N LEU A 146 14.47 2.71 10.93
CA LEU A 146 13.73 2.93 9.68
C LEU A 146 12.52 3.85 9.82
N LEU A 147 11.98 4.01 11.02
CA LEU A 147 10.78 4.81 11.27
C LEU A 147 11.07 5.90 12.31
N PRO A 148 10.54 7.12 12.13
CA PRO A 148 10.50 8.10 13.20
C PRO A 148 9.75 7.56 14.42
N ALA A 149 10.16 7.94 15.62
CA ALA A 149 9.53 7.52 16.88
C ALA A 149 8.02 7.81 16.97
N SER A 150 7.53 8.78 16.19
CA SER A 150 6.10 9.09 16.08
C SER A 150 5.29 8.08 15.25
N GLN A 151 5.95 7.21 14.50
CA GLN A 151 5.31 6.27 13.57
C GLN A 151 5.20 4.84 14.11
N TYR A 152 5.70 4.56 15.29
CA TYR A 152 5.50 3.27 15.96
C TYR A 152 5.29 3.44 17.46
N LEU A 153 4.78 2.40 18.08
CA LEU A 153 4.56 2.29 19.52
C LEU A 153 5.16 0.96 20.00
N SER A 154 5.65 0.92 21.22
CA SER A 154 6.09 -0.31 21.88
C SER A 154 5.15 -0.70 23.00
N ASN A 155 5.00 -1.99 23.23
CA ASN A 155 4.24 -2.58 24.33
C ASN A 155 2.78 -2.09 24.40
N VAL A 156 2.03 -2.27 23.32
CA VAL A 156 0.71 -1.64 23.12
C VAL A 156 -0.43 -2.62 23.32
N LYS A 157 -1.44 -2.18 24.05
CA LYS A 157 -2.69 -2.91 24.24
C LYS A 157 -3.62 -2.75 23.03
N MET A 158 -3.95 -3.84 22.35
CA MET A 158 -4.82 -3.81 21.15
C MET A 158 -6.31 -3.97 21.47
N LYS A 159 -6.65 -4.77 22.46
CA LYS A 159 -8.02 -5.03 22.93
C LYS A 159 -8.17 -4.61 24.38
N GLU A 160 -9.31 -4.02 24.73
CA GLU A 160 -9.53 -3.51 26.08
C GLU A 160 -9.78 -4.64 27.10
N ASP A 161 -10.35 -5.73 26.63
CA ASP A 161 -10.73 -6.91 27.42
C ASP A 161 -9.58 -7.90 27.69
N THR A 162 -8.37 -7.64 27.18
CA THR A 162 -7.19 -8.48 27.42
C THR A 162 -6.13 -7.71 28.21
N SER A 163 -5.32 -8.44 28.99
CA SER A 163 -4.14 -7.90 29.69
C SER A 163 -2.88 -7.93 28.80
N GLU A 164 -2.97 -8.45 27.59
CA GLU A 164 -1.83 -8.71 26.73
C GLU A 164 -1.51 -7.55 25.81
N ASN A 165 -0.23 -7.21 25.71
CA ASN A 165 0.28 -6.18 24.85
C ASN A 165 1.04 -6.82 23.67
N VAL A 166 0.93 -6.23 22.49
CA VAL A 166 1.82 -6.54 21.38
C VAL A 166 3.16 -5.86 21.59
N GLU A 167 4.24 -6.49 21.15
CA GLU A 167 5.60 -5.93 21.30
C GLU A 167 5.71 -4.56 20.64
N PHE A 168 5.28 -4.43 19.40
CA PHE A 168 5.28 -3.18 18.64
C PHE A 168 4.01 -3.01 17.81
N ALA A 169 3.70 -1.75 17.50
CA ALA A 169 2.63 -1.40 16.56
C ALA A 169 3.07 -0.24 15.66
N ILE A 170 2.92 -0.38 14.36
CA ILE A 170 3.19 0.66 13.39
C ILE A 170 1.93 1.50 13.22
N LYS A 171 2.06 2.83 13.36
CA LYS A 171 0.96 3.77 13.16
C LYS A 171 0.78 4.05 11.67
N LEU A 172 -0.42 3.80 11.17
CA LEU A 172 -0.88 4.22 9.87
C LEU A 172 -1.63 5.56 9.96
N LYS A 173 -2.24 5.97 8.86
CA LYS A 173 -3.19 7.10 8.85
C LYS A 173 -4.39 6.80 9.76
N GLU A 174 -5.00 7.88 10.28
CA GLU A 174 -6.22 7.81 11.12
C GLU A 174 -6.02 6.98 12.38
N ASP A 175 -4.77 6.95 12.88
CA ASP A 175 -4.36 6.21 14.08
C ASP A 175 -4.61 4.69 14.05
N VAL A 176 -4.82 4.13 12.86
CA VAL A 176 -4.91 2.68 12.66
C VAL A 176 -3.54 2.05 12.92
N LEU A 177 -3.51 0.96 13.67
CA LEU A 177 -2.29 0.29 14.10
C LEU A 177 -2.07 -1.01 13.32
N VAL A 178 -0.82 -1.27 12.89
CA VAL A 178 -0.40 -2.59 12.40
C VAL A 178 0.32 -3.29 13.54
N PRO A 179 -0.24 -4.35 14.15
CA PRO A 179 0.44 -5.12 15.19
C PRO A 179 1.65 -5.86 14.61
N VAL A 180 2.78 -5.79 15.31
CA VAL A 180 4.02 -6.49 14.95
C VAL A 180 4.53 -7.22 16.19
N ASP A 181 4.70 -8.53 16.07
CA ASP A 181 5.17 -9.39 17.14
C ASP A 181 6.33 -10.25 16.63
N SER A 182 7.32 -10.55 17.47
CA SER A 182 8.47 -11.35 17.06
C SER A 182 8.28 -12.82 17.43
N HIS A 183 8.94 -13.73 16.67
CA HIS A 183 8.93 -15.14 17.02
C HIS A 183 10.19 -15.86 16.58
N PHE A 184 10.93 -16.37 17.56
CA PHE A 184 12.13 -17.16 17.32
C PHE A 184 12.10 -18.48 18.14
N PRO A 185 11.47 -19.54 17.64
CA PRO A 185 11.49 -20.85 18.28
C PRO A 185 12.84 -21.55 18.02
N VAL A 186 13.88 -21.12 18.75
CA VAL A 186 15.28 -21.50 18.57
C VAL A 186 15.49 -23.01 18.64
N ASP A 187 14.84 -23.66 19.59
CA ASP A 187 14.88 -25.15 19.77
C ASP A 187 14.44 -25.89 18.50
N LYS A 188 13.38 -25.41 17.85
CA LYS A 188 12.83 -26.02 16.64
C LYS A 188 13.65 -25.72 15.41
N PHE A 189 14.20 -24.48 15.32
CA PHE A 189 15.07 -24.10 14.23
C PHE A 189 16.40 -24.84 14.31
N LYS A 190 16.99 -24.94 15.49
CA LYS A 190 18.22 -25.71 15.73
C LYS A 190 18.08 -27.20 15.39
N ALA A 191 16.91 -27.79 15.68
CA ALA A 191 16.66 -29.20 15.31
C ALA A 191 16.74 -29.44 13.80
N ILE A 192 16.41 -28.42 12.97
CA ILE A 192 16.59 -28.50 11.51
C ILE A 192 18.10 -28.50 11.18
N GLU A 193 18.87 -27.57 11.77
CA GLU A 193 20.32 -27.49 11.54
C GLU A 193 21.05 -28.76 11.95
N ASP A 194 20.68 -29.33 13.10
CA ASP A 194 21.29 -30.57 13.62
C ASP A 194 20.95 -31.77 12.71
N ALA A 195 19.70 -31.89 12.25
CA ALA A 195 19.29 -32.95 11.32
C ALA A 195 20.00 -32.84 9.95
N PHE A 196 20.32 -31.63 9.51
CA PHE A 196 21.13 -31.44 8.29
C PHE A 196 22.59 -31.85 8.48
N LYS A 197 23.20 -31.57 9.65
CA LYS A 197 24.55 -32.02 9.98
C LYS A 197 24.68 -33.54 10.02
N ASP A 198 23.64 -34.18 10.52
CA ASP A 198 23.60 -35.67 10.65
C ASP A 198 23.11 -36.32 9.34
N GLU A 199 22.86 -35.56 8.28
CA GLU A 199 22.32 -36.03 6.99
C GLU A 199 21.02 -36.86 7.10
N ASP A 200 20.28 -36.68 8.19
CA ASP A 200 19.02 -37.36 8.43
C ASP A 200 17.84 -36.62 7.80
N LYS A 201 17.50 -37.03 6.57
CA LYS A 201 16.39 -36.44 5.79
C LYS A 201 15.03 -36.57 6.50
N LYS A 202 14.80 -37.64 7.28
CA LYS A 202 13.55 -37.83 7.99
C LYS A 202 13.46 -36.91 9.20
N ALA A 203 14.51 -36.85 10.01
CA ALA A 203 14.59 -35.91 11.12
C ALA A 203 14.47 -34.46 10.65
N ALA A 204 15.08 -34.09 9.51
CA ALA A 204 14.96 -32.74 8.92
C ALA A 204 13.50 -32.42 8.50
N ALA A 205 12.78 -33.39 7.90
CA ALA A 205 11.38 -33.22 7.53
C ALA A 205 10.47 -33.05 8.75
N ASP A 206 10.69 -33.83 9.78
CA ASP A 206 9.93 -33.78 11.05
C ASP A 206 10.23 -32.46 11.80
N ALA A 207 11.48 -31.99 11.82
CA ALA A 207 11.88 -30.75 12.43
C ALA A 207 11.25 -29.56 11.71
N ARG A 208 11.22 -29.54 10.36
CA ARG A 208 10.52 -28.51 9.55
C ARG A 208 9.02 -28.47 9.83
N LYS A 209 8.39 -29.63 9.94
CA LYS A 209 6.97 -29.75 10.31
C LYS A 209 6.69 -29.16 11.70
N ASN A 210 7.56 -29.41 12.65
CA ASN A 210 7.46 -28.90 14.02
C ASN A 210 7.66 -27.38 14.05
N LEU A 211 8.60 -26.82 13.25
CA LEU A 211 8.79 -25.39 13.09
C LEU A 211 7.54 -24.74 12.47
N ALA A 212 7.00 -25.33 11.40
CA ALA A 212 5.79 -24.85 10.75
C ALA A 212 4.60 -24.83 11.70
N LYS A 213 4.46 -25.86 12.54
CA LYS A 213 3.43 -25.91 13.59
C LYS A 213 3.58 -24.77 14.58
N ALA A 214 4.79 -24.49 15.07
CA ALA A 214 5.04 -23.41 16.02
C ALA A 214 4.63 -22.05 15.44
N PHE A 215 4.87 -21.79 14.14
CA PHE A 215 4.45 -20.57 13.48
C PHE A 215 2.94 -20.50 13.23
N ARG A 216 2.26 -21.61 12.96
CA ARG A 216 0.79 -21.67 12.91
C ARG A 216 0.17 -21.32 14.26
N ASP A 217 0.71 -21.90 15.34
CA ASP A 217 0.23 -21.66 16.71
C ASP A 217 0.46 -20.19 17.11
N LYS A 218 1.64 -19.64 16.78
CA LYS A 218 1.94 -18.21 17.00
C LYS A 218 1.01 -17.30 16.19
N ALA A 219 0.82 -17.58 14.91
CA ALA A 219 -0.04 -16.79 14.04
C ALA A 219 -1.50 -16.80 14.52
N LYS A 220 -2.00 -17.96 14.97
CA LYS A 220 -3.32 -18.05 15.60
C LYS A 220 -3.39 -17.18 16.86
N SER A 221 -2.42 -17.25 17.73
CA SER A 221 -2.35 -16.43 18.95
C SER A 221 -2.33 -14.94 18.65
N VAL A 222 -1.53 -14.52 17.65
CA VAL A 222 -1.45 -13.12 17.21
C VAL A 222 -2.78 -12.62 16.64
N ASN A 223 -3.45 -13.42 15.82
CA ASN A 223 -4.78 -13.11 15.31
C ASN A 223 -5.78 -12.91 16.47
N ASP A 224 -5.86 -13.89 17.37
CA ASP A 224 -6.85 -13.87 18.44
C ASP A 224 -6.62 -12.70 19.42
N LYS A 225 -5.35 -12.32 19.66
CA LYS A 225 -4.99 -11.32 20.68
C LYS A 225 -4.91 -9.90 20.14
N TYR A 226 -4.39 -9.69 18.92
CA TYR A 226 -3.95 -8.38 18.48
C TYR A 226 -4.73 -7.79 17.31
N ILE A 227 -5.41 -8.59 16.48
CA ILE A 227 -6.22 -8.06 15.38
C ILE A 227 -7.57 -7.60 15.93
N ASN A 228 -7.85 -6.30 15.80
CA ASN A 228 -9.05 -5.64 16.34
C ASN A 228 -9.48 -4.42 15.48
N PRO A 229 -9.96 -4.63 14.24
CA PRO A 229 -10.46 -3.53 13.42
C PRO A 229 -11.67 -2.85 14.08
N PRO A 230 -11.85 -1.51 13.92
CA PRO A 230 -11.04 -0.60 13.10
C PRO A 230 -9.80 -0.04 13.79
N LYS A 231 -9.55 -0.33 15.07
CA LYS A 231 -8.38 0.15 15.82
C LYS A 231 -7.07 -0.37 15.21
N THR A 232 -7.09 -1.60 14.70
CA THR A 232 -5.97 -2.19 13.97
C THR A 232 -6.35 -2.44 12.51
N THR A 233 -5.34 -2.72 11.68
CA THR A 233 -5.54 -3.40 10.40
C THR A 233 -6.23 -4.74 10.61
N ASP A 234 -6.80 -5.30 9.54
CA ASP A 234 -7.35 -6.66 9.49
C ASP A 234 -6.26 -7.74 9.36
N PHE A 235 -5.01 -7.36 9.48
CA PHE A 235 -3.85 -8.25 9.49
C PHE A 235 -2.83 -7.80 10.53
N ALA A 236 -1.92 -8.71 10.90
CA ALA A 236 -0.77 -8.45 11.77
C ALA A 236 0.52 -9.01 11.15
N ILE A 237 1.66 -8.61 11.66
CA ILE A 237 2.98 -9.08 11.23
C ILE A 237 3.59 -9.96 12.33
N VAL A 238 4.16 -11.10 11.92
CA VAL A 238 5.07 -11.89 12.75
C VAL A 238 6.47 -11.80 12.15
N TYR A 239 7.38 -11.24 12.91
CA TYR A 239 8.77 -11.04 12.51
C TYR A 239 9.60 -12.29 12.84
N ALA A 240 10.26 -12.83 11.83
CA ALA A 240 11.27 -13.87 11.94
C ALA A 240 12.65 -13.19 11.99
N PRO A 241 13.41 -13.25 13.12
CA PRO A 241 14.56 -12.36 13.34
C PRO A 241 15.82 -12.70 12.51
N THR A 242 15.80 -13.78 11.74
CA THR A 242 16.90 -14.15 10.84
C THR A 242 16.39 -14.51 9.44
N GLU A 243 17.17 -14.17 8.41
CA GLU A 243 16.84 -14.55 7.04
C GLU A 243 16.81 -16.05 6.83
N SER A 244 17.66 -16.80 7.54
CA SER A 244 17.68 -18.25 7.47
C SER A 244 16.37 -18.86 7.97
N LEU A 245 15.84 -18.36 9.10
CA LEU A 245 14.53 -18.77 9.61
C LEU A 245 13.42 -18.40 8.63
N PHE A 246 13.43 -17.16 8.12
CA PHE A 246 12.44 -16.71 7.14
C PHE A 246 12.47 -17.54 5.86
N SER A 247 13.66 -17.90 5.37
CA SER A 247 13.83 -18.74 4.19
C SER A 247 13.24 -20.14 4.39
N GLU A 248 13.49 -20.76 5.54
CA GLU A 248 12.88 -22.05 5.89
C GLU A 248 11.35 -21.99 5.93
N LEU A 249 10.79 -20.90 6.49
CA LEU A 249 9.33 -20.73 6.57
C LEU A 249 8.68 -20.43 5.22
N SER A 250 9.32 -19.63 4.41
CA SER A 250 8.79 -19.22 3.08
C SER A 250 8.90 -20.33 2.05
N SER A 251 9.87 -21.24 2.19
CA SER A 251 10.04 -22.39 1.31
C SER A 251 9.26 -23.63 1.75
N TYR A 252 8.75 -23.65 3.00
CA TYR A 252 8.01 -24.82 3.51
C TYR A 252 6.66 -24.95 2.82
N GLN A 253 6.44 -26.12 2.20
CA GLN A 253 5.15 -26.55 1.68
C GLN A 253 4.56 -27.65 2.56
N ASP A 254 3.28 -27.52 2.85
CA ASP A 254 2.56 -28.58 3.56
C ASP A 254 2.54 -29.86 2.73
N PRO A 255 2.92 -31.03 3.29
CA PRO A 255 2.99 -32.27 2.52
C PRO A 255 1.65 -32.72 1.93
N VAL A 256 0.54 -32.34 2.54
CA VAL A 256 -0.81 -32.79 2.16
C VAL A 256 -1.41 -31.91 1.09
N ASN A 257 -1.53 -30.60 1.35
CA ASN A 257 -2.24 -29.66 0.47
C ASN A 257 -1.31 -28.91 -0.49
N LYS A 258 0.01 -29.07 -0.35
CA LYS A 258 1.03 -28.39 -1.16
C LYS A 258 0.97 -26.85 -1.10
N GLU A 259 0.28 -26.31 -0.11
CA GLU A 259 0.22 -24.86 0.13
C GLU A 259 1.49 -24.39 0.84
N LEU A 260 1.99 -23.21 0.47
CA LEU A 260 3.10 -22.57 1.19
C LEU A 260 2.62 -22.11 2.57
N LEU A 261 3.43 -22.35 3.60
CA LEU A 261 3.12 -21.99 4.99
C LEU A 261 2.74 -20.51 5.14
N THR A 262 3.48 -19.62 4.49
CA THR A 262 3.23 -18.18 4.56
C THR A 262 1.88 -17.80 3.95
N GLN A 263 1.47 -18.47 2.87
CA GLN A 263 0.16 -18.26 2.23
C GLN A 263 -0.98 -18.83 3.09
N GLU A 264 -0.80 -20.03 3.63
CA GLU A 264 -1.77 -20.65 4.55
C GLU A 264 -2.02 -19.75 5.77
N ILE A 265 -0.93 -19.26 6.40
CA ILE A 265 -1.00 -18.41 7.59
C ILE A 265 -1.70 -17.09 7.28
N MET A 266 -1.36 -16.45 6.16
CA MET A 266 -2.01 -15.20 5.75
C MET A 266 -3.50 -15.41 5.47
N LYS A 267 -3.85 -16.46 4.76
CA LYS A 267 -5.24 -16.78 4.41
C LYS A 267 -6.09 -17.08 5.63
N LYS A 268 -5.56 -17.90 6.55
CA LYS A 268 -6.31 -18.44 7.69
C LYS A 268 -6.32 -17.52 8.91
N TYR A 269 -5.18 -16.90 9.21
CA TYR A 269 -4.99 -16.13 10.44
C TYR A 269 -4.77 -14.62 10.18
N LYS A 270 -4.75 -14.18 8.91
CA LYS A 270 -4.47 -12.78 8.57
C LYS A 270 -3.13 -12.29 9.13
N VAL A 271 -2.15 -13.17 9.18
CA VAL A 271 -0.81 -12.85 9.68
C VAL A 271 0.20 -12.99 8.56
N VAL A 272 1.01 -11.95 8.37
CA VAL A 272 2.11 -11.91 7.41
C VAL A 272 3.40 -12.26 8.16
N ILE A 273 4.15 -13.24 7.68
CA ILE A 273 5.49 -13.54 8.21
C ILE A 273 6.50 -12.75 7.40
N LEU A 274 7.34 -11.98 8.06
CA LEU A 274 8.40 -11.20 7.43
C LEU A 274 9.75 -11.47 8.09
N GLY A 275 10.80 -11.56 7.28
CA GLY A 275 12.19 -11.58 7.73
C GLY A 275 12.77 -10.16 7.79
N PRO A 276 14.03 -9.99 8.20
CA PRO A 276 14.66 -8.68 8.33
C PRO A 276 14.62 -7.84 7.05
N ASN A 277 14.99 -8.41 5.91
CA ASN A 277 15.01 -7.69 4.63
C ASN A 277 13.60 -7.35 4.13
N THR A 278 12.66 -8.28 4.26
CA THR A 278 11.27 -8.07 3.82
C THR A 278 10.55 -7.07 4.71
N LEU A 279 10.77 -7.11 6.03
CA LEU A 279 10.24 -6.10 6.94
C LEU A 279 10.86 -4.72 6.67
N SER A 280 12.17 -4.64 6.43
CA SER A 280 12.85 -3.39 6.07
C SER A 280 12.24 -2.77 4.81
N ALA A 281 12.04 -3.55 3.75
CA ALA A 281 11.42 -3.09 2.51
C ALA A 281 9.98 -2.61 2.74
N TYR A 282 9.22 -3.32 3.56
CA TYR A 282 7.86 -2.93 3.94
C TYR A 282 7.84 -1.60 4.70
N LEU A 283 8.69 -1.44 5.72
CA LEU A 283 8.79 -0.21 6.52
C LEU A 283 9.22 0.99 5.68
N GLN A 284 10.17 0.82 4.76
CA GLN A 284 10.59 1.87 3.83
C GLN A 284 9.45 2.28 2.90
N SER A 285 8.69 1.32 2.38
CA SER A 285 7.53 1.59 1.53
C SER A 285 6.47 2.40 2.29
N LEU A 286 6.22 2.06 3.56
CA LEU A 286 5.32 2.83 4.42
C LEU A 286 5.87 4.24 4.67
N HIS A 287 7.15 4.37 5.01
CA HIS A 287 7.77 5.66 5.26
C HIS A 287 7.67 6.58 4.04
N MET A 288 7.95 6.08 2.84
CA MET A 288 7.78 6.82 1.59
C MET A 288 6.32 7.22 1.35
N GLY A 289 5.37 6.33 1.61
CA GLY A 289 3.95 6.62 1.52
C GLY A 289 3.54 7.79 2.44
N PHE A 290 4.03 7.82 3.67
CA PHE A 290 3.79 8.92 4.62
C PHE A 290 4.41 10.24 4.15
N GLN A 291 5.62 10.23 3.59
CA GLN A 291 6.27 11.41 3.05
C GLN A 291 5.46 12.01 1.88
N THR A 292 5.04 11.17 0.95
CA THR A 292 4.23 11.59 -0.21
C THR A 292 2.92 12.25 0.24
N LEU A 293 2.27 11.69 1.24
CA LEU A 293 1.01 12.23 1.78
C LEU A 293 1.22 13.56 2.52
N LYS A 294 2.35 13.73 3.20
CA LYS A 294 2.71 14.99 3.86
C LYS A 294 2.91 16.11 2.83
N VAL A 295 3.59 15.80 1.73
CA VAL A 295 3.80 16.74 0.62
C VAL A 295 2.46 17.14 -0.03
N GLN A 296 1.57 16.18 -0.31
CA GLN A 296 0.24 16.47 -0.85
C GLN A 296 -0.58 17.38 0.07
N LYS A 297 -0.57 17.13 1.38
CA LYS A 297 -1.28 17.95 2.36
C LYS A 297 -0.74 19.38 2.39
N LEU A 298 0.57 19.57 2.34
CA LEU A 298 1.20 20.89 2.29
C LEU A 298 0.88 21.64 0.98
N SER A 299 0.87 20.92 -0.16
CA SER A 299 0.50 21.47 -1.45
C SER A 299 -0.96 21.96 -1.48
N LEU A 300 -1.88 21.19 -0.91
CA LEU A 300 -3.30 21.57 -0.81
C LEU A 300 -3.50 22.82 0.08
N ILE A 301 -2.74 22.93 1.18
CA ILE A 301 -2.79 24.11 2.06
C ILE A 301 -2.31 25.36 1.32
N HIS A 302 -1.22 25.26 0.55
CA HIS A 302 -0.72 26.38 -0.25
C HIS A 302 -1.67 26.81 -1.38
N ILE A 303 -2.44 25.88 -1.94
CA ILE A 303 -3.44 26.21 -2.97
C ILE A 303 -4.70 26.84 -2.34
N SER A 304 -5.02 26.51 -1.10
CA SER A 304 -6.23 26.98 -0.41
C SER A 304 -6.04 28.29 0.37
N GLU A 305 -4.80 28.79 0.59
CA GLU A 305 -4.56 30.12 1.13
C GLU A 305 -4.60 31.15 0.00
N PRO A 306 -5.70 31.95 -0.13
CA PRO A 306 -5.69 33.08 -1.04
C PRO A 306 -4.65 34.08 -0.53
N THR A 307 -3.74 34.47 -1.41
CA THR A 307 -2.74 35.52 -1.18
C THR A 307 -3.46 36.75 -0.62
N ARG A 308 -3.43 36.96 0.68
CA ARG A 308 -3.84 38.23 1.29
C ARG A 308 -2.85 39.27 0.83
N GLN A 309 -3.14 39.90 -0.29
CA GLN A 309 -2.52 41.18 -0.64
C GLN A 309 -2.88 42.17 0.47
N LYS A 310 -1.89 42.59 1.24
CA LYS A 310 -2.03 43.74 2.13
C LYS A 310 -2.22 44.97 1.25
N PRO A 311 -3.11 45.89 1.65
CA PRO A 311 -3.30 47.16 0.97
C PRO A 311 -2.05 48.05 1.01
#